data_06135b205fc66404ab6a5a1f68a6b6a2
#
_entry.id   06135b205fc66404ab6a5a1f68a6b6a2
#
_cell.length_a   1.000
_cell.length_b   1.000
_cell.length_c   1.000
_cell.angle_alpha   90.00
_cell.angle_beta   90.00
_cell.angle_gamma   90.00
#
_symmetry.space_group_name_H-M   'P 1'
#
loop_
_entity.id
_entity.type
_entity.pdbx_description
1 polymer ?
#
loop_
_entity_poly.entity_id
_entity_poly.type
_entity_poly.pdbx_seq_one_letter_code
_entity_poly.pdbx_strand_id
1 'polypeptide(L)'
;MAKNRTLYIVIGCDTDPDRRGFLNGDIAEGRSWRGLEEGIPLFKELSSDVKDDQGQPPRITWLVRVDEQIRLLYGDFGWALKRYNSFWKELESGGDELGWHPHFYGQDEKSGRWYQVIDDPAWQSEMLAAAYHSYQSVFPGRARSVRMGWDYHNNTTMRKLDQLGVSVDFSALPGLKTRAAREKTRSYNVFDWHISPRDPYFPSGEDYRRSPRNSEKALGILELPIYTSPSPIWGLISGLQMTRKMGDPSHLFRAIRRPAYTINITGRPSLFAPVISGLRNLISKQRDIFFATYFHADELLDNKGSIYSRQNFLANTLSLLKLCQQSGIGARFIKASEAKTLFETSNSH
;
A
#
# COMPACT_ATOMS: atom_id res chain seq x y z
N MET A 1 -13.52 -16.04 29.68
CA MET A 1 -13.14 -14.64 29.45
C MET A 1 -13.43 -14.35 28.00
N ALA A 2 -14.23 -13.31 27.68
CA ALA A 2 -14.45 -12.91 26.31
C ALA A 2 -13.08 -12.48 25.72
N LYS A 3 -12.64 -13.08 24.60
CA LYS A 3 -11.43 -12.65 23.89
C LYS A 3 -11.62 -11.16 23.56
N ASN A 4 -10.77 -10.29 24.10
CA ASN A 4 -10.84 -8.87 23.79
C ASN A 4 -10.58 -8.69 22.28
N ARG A 5 -11.52 -8.07 21.61
CA ARG A 5 -11.41 -7.71 20.19
C ARG A 5 -10.25 -6.75 19.99
N THR A 6 -9.53 -6.88 18.88
CA THR A 6 -8.36 -6.06 18.59
C THR A 6 -8.44 -5.46 17.17
N LEU A 7 -8.12 -4.19 17.03
CA LEU A 7 -7.80 -3.54 15.76
C LEU A 7 -6.29 -3.64 15.54
N TYR A 8 -5.88 -4.47 14.58
CA TYR A 8 -4.49 -4.53 14.12
C TYR A 8 -4.27 -3.47 13.06
N ILE A 9 -3.38 -2.53 13.34
CA ILE A 9 -3.08 -1.38 12.49
C ILE A 9 -1.76 -1.66 11.77
N VAL A 10 -1.84 -1.81 10.44
CA VAL A 10 -0.69 -1.99 9.54
C VAL A 10 -0.49 -0.72 8.73
N ILE A 11 0.72 -0.18 8.75
CA ILE A 11 1.05 1.07 8.08
C ILE A 11 2.24 0.84 7.17
N GLY A 12 2.03 0.99 5.85
CA GLY A 12 3.09 1.00 4.85
C GLY A 12 3.57 2.41 4.51
N CYS A 13 4.85 2.53 4.18
CA CYS A 13 5.37 3.74 3.57
C CYS A 13 6.02 3.40 2.23
N ASP A 14 5.46 3.89 1.13
CA ASP A 14 6.08 3.79 -0.18
C ASP A 14 7.27 4.76 -0.23
N THR A 15 8.47 4.21 -0.31
CA THR A 15 9.70 5.00 -0.33
C THR A 15 10.15 5.26 -1.76
N ASP A 16 9.34 6.02 -2.46
CA ASP A 16 9.65 6.51 -3.81
C ASP A 16 10.63 7.69 -3.76
N PRO A 17 11.33 7.99 -4.88
CA PRO A 17 11.84 9.34 -5.10
C PRO A 17 10.71 10.36 -4.97
N ASP A 18 11.03 11.58 -4.55
CA ASP A 18 10.02 12.63 -4.36
C ASP A 18 9.17 12.84 -5.62
N ARG A 19 7.84 12.77 -5.47
CA ARG A 19 6.89 12.70 -6.60
C ARG A 19 6.56 14.03 -7.27
N ARG A 20 7.22 15.13 -6.97
CA ARG A 20 7.03 16.40 -7.66
C ARG A 20 7.41 16.25 -9.14
N GLY A 21 6.42 16.31 -10.02
CA GLY A 21 6.56 16.03 -11.44
C GLY A 21 6.18 14.62 -11.89
N PHE A 22 5.97 13.69 -10.98
CA PHE A 22 5.68 12.27 -11.26
C PHE A 22 4.39 12.04 -12.08
N LEU A 23 3.39 12.88 -11.93
CA LEU A 23 2.12 12.80 -12.67
C LEU A 23 2.29 13.03 -14.18
N ASN A 24 3.40 13.62 -14.60
CA ASN A 24 3.70 13.90 -16.01
C ASN A 24 4.74 12.97 -16.62
N GLY A 25 5.23 11.96 -15.87
CA GLY A 25 6.31 11.09 -16.34
C GLY A 25 7.67 11.80 -16.43
N ASP A 26 7.79 12.99 -15.90
CA ASP A 26 9.03 13.78 -15.96
C ASP A 26 9.86 13.52 -14.69
N ILE A 27 10.75 12.52 -14.78
CA ILE A 27 11.62 12.08 -13.68
C ILE A 27 12.90 12.92 -13.59
N ALA A 28 13.11 13.88 -14.49
CA ALA A 28 14.28 14.76 -14.41
C ALA A 28 14.36 15.51 -13.07
N GLU A 29 13.21 15.83 -12.46
CA GLU A 29 13.11 16.37 -11.10
C GLU A 29 13.02 15.27 -10.02
N GLY A 30 12.71 14.01 -10.38
CA GLY A 30 12.41 12.90 -9.47
C GLY A 30 13.63 12.15 -8.94
N ARG A 31 14.84 12.71 -9.00
CA ARG A 31 16.04 12.12 -8.38
C ARG A 31 16.24 12.55 -6.92
N SER A 32 15.35 13.34 -6.39
CA SER A 32 15.33 13.76 -5.00
C SER A 32 14.74 12.67 -4.12
N TRP A 33 15.36 12.45 -2.97
CA TRP A 33 14.92 11.51 -1.93
C TRP A 33 14.72 12.23 -0.60
N ARG A 34 14.38 13.52 -0.64
CA ARG A 34 14.21 14.34 0.57
C ARG A 34 13.14 13.78 1.51
N GLY A 35 12.09 13.15 0.96
CA GLY A 35 11.11 12.45 1.77
C GLY A 35 11.73 11.41 2.67
N LEU A 36 12.72 10.64 2.15
CA LEU A 36 13.46 9.67 2.90
C LEU A 36 14.50 10.35 3.81
N GLU A 37 15.29 11.28 3.28
CA GLU A 37 16.44 11.87 3.99
C GLU A 37 16.02 12.84 5.10
N GLU A 38 14.97 13.61 4.88
CA GLU A 38 14.49 14.65 5.82
C GLU A 38 13.14 14.25 6.46
N GLY A 39 12.21 13.72 5.66
CA GLY A 39 10.84 13.47 6.08
C GLY A 39 10.74 12.34 7.10
N ILE A 40 11.40 11.21 6.88
CA ILE A 40 11.32 10.04 7.78
C ILE A 40 11.92 10.35 9.17
N PRO A 41 13.10 10.97 9.31
CA PRO A 41 13.62 11.34 10.63
C PRO A 41 12.66 12.23 11.43
N LEU A 42 12.12 13.29 10.80
CA LEU A 42 11.14 14.17 11.43
C LEU A 42 9.83 13.45 11.81
N PHE A 43 9.43 12.48 11.00
CA PHE A 43 8.25 11.66 11.28
C PHE A 43 8.49 10.73 12.47
N LYS A 44 9.64 10.07 12.55
CA LYS A 44 9.98 9.16 13.66
C LYS A 44 10.02 9.92 14.99
N GLU A 45 10.58 11.11 15.01
CA GLU A 45 10.56 11.99 16.18
C GLU A 45 9.11 12.31 16.59
N LEU A 46 8.29 12.80 15.65
CA LEU A 46 6.90 13.21 15.91
C LEU A 46 6.02 12.04 16.38
N SER A 47 6.22 10.83 15.83
CA SER A 47 5.38 9.66 16.10
C SER A 47 5.81 8.86 17.34
N SER A 48 6.97 9.17 17.93
CA SER A 48 7.53 8.41 19.05
C SER A 48 6.64 8.38 20.31
N ASP A 49 5.87 9.43 20.54
CA ASP A 49 4.98 9.56 21.71
C ASP A 49 3.59 8.93 21.51
N VAL A 50 3.23 8.57 20.28
CA VAL A 50 2.01 7.83 19.99
C VAL A 50 2.21 6.38 20.42
N LYS A 51 1.32 5.86 21.27
CA LYS A 51 1.44 4.49 21.77
C LYS A 51 0.11 3.74 21.60
N ASP A 52 0.23 2.48 21.21
CA ASP A 52 -0.89 1.53 21.25
C ASP A 52 -1.14 1.01 22.69
N ASP A 53 -2.08 0.11 22.85
CA ASP A 53 -2.45 -0.45 24.17
C ASP A 53 -1.34 -1.32 24.81
N GLN A 54 -0.29 -1.63 24.05
CA GLN A 54 0.90 -2.33 24.56
C GLN A 54 2.09 -1.38 24.83
N GLY A 55 1.85 -0.07 24.70
CA GLY A 55 2.89 0.93 24.83
C GLY A 55 3.88 1.00 23.65
N GLN A 56 3.53 0.39 22.51
CA GLN A 56 4.38 0.39 21.33
C GLN A 56 4.08 1.59 20.42
N PRO A 57 5.10 2.26 19.87
CA PRO A 57 4.89 3.29 18.86
C PRO A 57 4.43 2.69 17.53
N PRO A 58 3.94 3.50 16.58
CA PRO A 58 3.64 3.03 15.23
C PRO A 58 4.83 2.30 14.61
N ARG A 59 4.58 1.06 14.19
CA ARG A 59 5.52 0.22 13.45
C ARG A 59 5.25 0.39 11.97
N ILE A 60 6.25 0.80 11.23
CA ILE A 60 6.11 1.08 9.80
C ILE A 60 6.74 -0.04 8.99
N THR A 61 6.06 -0.46 7.93
CA THR A 61 6.65 -1.29 6.88
C THR A 61 7.15 -0.35 5.78
N TRP A 62 8.46 -0.11 5.76
CA TRP A 62 9.13 0.73 4.76
C TRP A 62 9.28 -0.05 3.47
N LEU A 63 8.48 0.28 2.48
CA LEU A 63 8.38 -0.39 1.20
C LEU A 63 9.39 0.22 0.24
N VAL A 64 10.57 -0.40 0.20
CA VAL A 64 11.71 0.17 -0.52
C VAL A 64 11.57 -0.05 -2.02
N ARG A 65 11.77 1.01 -2.78
CA ARG A 65 11.71 1.00 -4.22
C ARG A 65 12.87 0.21 -4.83
N VAL A 66 12.57 -0.93 -5.45
CA VAL A 66 13.53 -1.81 -6.14
C VAL A 66 12.86 -2.34 -7.40
N ASP A 67 13.14 -1.75 -8.55
CA ASP A 67 12.54 -2.07 -9.84
C ASP A 67 13.37 -1.59 -11.04
N GLU A 68 12.87 -1.86 -12.25
CA GLU A 68 13.53 -1.48 -13.49
C GLU A 68 13.76 0.01 -13.66
N GLN A 69 12.82 0.85 -13.18
CA GLN A 69 12.98 2.28 -13.26
C GLN A 69 14.17 2.75 -12.42
N ILE A 70 14.34 2.21 -11.21
CA ILE A 70 15.50 2.48 -10.37
C ILE A 70 16.79 2.01 -11.06
N ARG A 71 16.77 0.83 -11.68
CA ARG A 71 17.91 0.32 -12.44
C ARG A 71 18.28 1.25 -13.59
N LEU A 72 17.32 1.69 -14.37
CA LEU A 72 17.57 2.60 -15.51
C LEU A 72 18.05 3.98 -15.09
N LEU A 73 17.57 4.50 -13.94
CA LEU A 73 17.96 5.82 -13.44
C LEU A 73 19.31 5.84 -12.73
N TYR A 74 19.64 4.77 -12.02
CA TYR A 74 20.78 4.73 -11.10
C TYR A 74 21.79 3.60 -11.40
N GLY A 75 21.53 2.77 -12.43
CA GLY A 75 22.41 1.69 -12.85
C GLY A 75 22.26 0.38 -12.07
N ASP A 76 21.42 0.30 -11.05
CA ASP A 76 21.26 -0.85 -10.15
C ASP A 76 19.85 -0.91 -9.59
N PHE A 77 19.20 -2.08 -9.61
CA PHE A 77 17.89 -2.32 -8.99
C PHE A 77 17.86 -1.95 -7.50
N GLY A 78 18.90 -2.38 -6.76
CA GLY A 78 19.01 -2.20 -5.32
C GLY A 78 19.68 -0.89 -4.90
N TRP A 79 19.77 0.09 -5.79
CA TRP A 79 20.49 1.34 -5.51
C TRP A 79 20.07 1.99 -4.19
N ALA A 80 18.76 2.15 -3.95
CA ALA A 80 18.26 2.77 -2.73
C ALA A 80 18.61 1.95 -1.47
N LEU A 81 18.57 0.61 -1.55
CA LEU A 81 18.97 -0.27 -0.46
C LEU A 81 20.46 -0.11 -0.11
N LYS A 82 21.32 -0.01 -1.13
CA LYS A 82 22.77 0.15 -0.97
C LYS A 82 23.13 1.56 -0.49
N ARG A 83 22.54 2.57 -1.12
CA ARG A 83 22.78 3.99 -0.83
C ARG A 83 22.45 4.34 0.62
N TYR A 84 21.34 3.82 1.13
CA TYR A 84 20.80 4.12 2.46
C TYR A 84 20.89 2.93 3.42
N ASN A 85 21.87 2.03 3.23
CA ASN A 85 21.95 0.76 3.96
C ASN A 85 21.94 0.91 5.49
N SER A 86 22.76 1.84 6.03
CA SER A 86 22.80 2.10 7.47
C SER A 86 21.48 2.64 8.01
N PHE A 87 20.83 3.52 7.26
CA PHE A 87 19.53 4.08 7.60
C PHE A 87 18.44 3.00 7.67
N TRP A 88 18.39 2.09 6.69
CA TRP A 88 17.46 0.97 6.72
C TRP A 88 17.68 0.06 7.94
N LYS A 89 18.92 -0.25 8.26
CA LYS A 89 19.27 -1.05 9.44
C LYS A 89 18.86 -0.36 10.75
N GLU A 90 19.00 0.94 10.84
CA GLU A 90 18.56 1.72 11.99
C GLU A 90 17.03 1.63 12.17
N LEU A 91 16.24 1.81 11.10
CA LEU A 91 14.79 1.66 11.16
C LEU A 91 14.36 0.25 11.61
N GLU A 92 14.97 -0.81 11.07
CA GLU A 92 14.71 -2.19 11.51
C GLU A 92 15.05 -2.41 12.98
N SER A 93 16.19 -1.89 13.45
CA SER A 93 16.60 -2.00 14.87
C SER A 93 15.64 -1.26 15.79
N GLY A 94 14.96 -0.22 15.30
CA GLY A 94 13.88 0.49 15.96
C GLY A 94 12.53 -0.24 15.96
N GLY A 95 12.46 -1.47 15.40
CA GLY A 95 11.26 -2.31 15.39
C GLY A 95 10.40 -2.21 14.14
N ASP A 96 10.79 -1.45 13.15
CA ASP A 96 10.13 -1.34 11.85
C ASP A 96 10.43 -2.56 10.95
N GLU A 97 9.83 -2.61 9.77
CA GLU A 97 10.05 -3.67 8.78
C GLU A 97 10.52 -3.07 7.45
N LEU A 98 11.40 -3.79 6.75
CA LEU A 98 11.73 -3.49 5.35
C LEU A 98 10.92 -4.40 4.43
N GLY A 99 10.03 -3.80 3.67
CA GLY A 99 9.25 -4.41 2.61
C GLY A 99 9.72 -3.96 1.23
N TRP A 100 8.98 -4.34 0.19
CA TRP A 100 9.34 -4.13 -1.20
C TRP A 100 8.25 -3.38 -1.97
N HIS A 101 8.65 -2.41 -2.82
CA HIS A 101 7.75 -1.58 -3.63
C HIS A 101 8.17 -1.56 -5.11
N PRO A 102 7.88 -2.61 -5.89
CA PRO A 102 8.21 -2.64 -7.30
C PRO A 102 7.14 -1.97 -8.17
N HIS A 103 7.58 -1.24 -9.20
CA HIS A 103 6.75 -0.74 -10.28
C HIS A 103 7.10 -1.39 -11.61
N PHE A 104 6.14 -1.50 -12.51
CA PHE A 104 6.36 -1.95 -13.87
C PHE A 104 6.45 -0.76 -14.83
N TYR A 105 7.57 -0.05 -14.79
CA TYR A 105 7.81 1.04 -15.72
C TYR A 105 8.70 0.60 -16.88
N GLY A 106 8.22 0.89 -18.11
CA GLY A 106 9.03 0.96 -19.30
C GLY A 106 9.30 2.40 -19.70
N GLN A 107 10.36 2.62 -20.48
CA GLN A 107 10.67 3.91 -21.06
C GLN A 107 10.57 3.84 -22.59
N ASP A 108 9.83 4.76 -23.19
CA ASP A 108 9.78 4.90 -24.65
C ASP A 108 11.09 5.48 -25.15
N GLU A 109 11.81 4.73 -25.99
CA GLU A 109 13.16 5.10 -26.46
C GLU A 109 13.17 6.41 -27.25
N LYS A 110 12.07 6.74 -27.98
CA LYS A 110 12.01 7.92 -28.84
C LYS A 110 11.70 9.19 -28.08
N SER A 111 10.76 9.10 -27.14
CA SER A 111 10.29 10.27 -26.38
C SER A 111 10.91 10.39 -24.99
N GLY A 112 11.57 9.35 -24.49
CA GLY A 112 12.09 9.28 -23.13
C GLY A 112 10.99 9.19 -22.06
N ARG A 113 9.72 9.05 -22.44
CA ARG A 113 8.59 9.04 -21.52
C ARG A 113 8.43 7.69 -20.84
N TRP A 114 8.11 7.74 -19.56
CA TRP A 114 7.79 6.55 -18.78
C TRP A 114 6.33 6.14 -18.98
N TYR A 115 6.08 4.83 -19.04
CA TYR A 115 4.73 4.25 -19.09
C TYR A 115 4.65 2.98 -18.26
N GLN A 116 3.44 2.62 -17.81
CA GLN A 116 3.20 1.38 -17.10
C GLN A 116 3.10 0.22 -18.10
N VAL A 117 3.93 -0.80 -17.94
CA VAL A 117 3.90 -2.03 -18.74
C VAL A 117 2.84 -2.96 -18.16
N ILE A 118 1.72 -3.12 -18.87
CA ILE A 118 0.55 -3.91 -18.40
C ILE A 118 0.25 -5.12 -19.29
N ASP A 119 0.83 -5.19 -20.47
CA ASP A 119 0.53 -6.14 -21.54
C ASP A 119 1.65 -7.15 -21.82
N ASP A 120 2.70 -7.16 -20.98
CA ASP A 120 3.79 -8.14 -21.05
C ASP A 120 3.99 -8.88 -19.71
N PRO A 121 3.19 -9.94 -19.46
CA PRO A 121 3.31 -10.73 -18.23
C PRO A 121 4.64 -11.48 -18.10
N ALA A 122 5.30 -11.83 -19.21
CA ALA A 122 6.59 -12.51 -19.20
C ALA A 122 7.66 -11.55 -18.66
N TRP A 123 7.78 -10.37 -19.26
CA TRP A 123 8.68 -9.31 -18.79
C TRP A 123 8.41 -8.94 -17.32
N GLN A 124 7.15 -8.81 -16.92
CA GLN A 124 6.78 -8.51 -15.52
C GLN A 124 7.32 -9.59 -14.56
N SER A 125 7.19 -10.86 -14.94
CA SER A 125 7.68 -11.98 -14.12
C SER A 125 9.21 -12.01 -14.00
N GLU A 126 9.92 -11.75 -15.09
CA GLU A 126 11.38 -11.64 -15.11
C GLU A 126 11.86 -10.45 -14.28
N MET A 127 11.20 -9.31 -14.42
CA MET A 127 11.48 -8.08 -13.69
C MET A 127 11.33 -8.29 -12.17
N LEU A 128 10.23 -8.91 -11.72
CA LEU A 128 10.04 -9.23 -10.31
C LEU A 128 11.16 -10.15 -9.80
N ALA A 129 11.55 -11.17 -10.58
CA ALA A 129 12.62 -12.06 -10.18
C ALA A 129 13.96 -11.31 -10.04
N ALA A 130 14.35 -10.51 -11.03
CA ALA A 130 15.60 -9.76 -11.02
C ALA A 130 15.66 -8.75 -9.87
N ALA A 131 14.59 -7.98 -9.68
CA ALA A 131 14.46 -7.00 -8.60
C ALA A 131 14.50 -7.67 -7.22
N TYR A 132 13.79 -8.79 -7.04
CA TYR A 132 13.80 -9.55 -5.80
C TYR A 132 15.19 -10.11 -5.46
N HIS A 133 15.89 -10.71 -6.44
CA HIS A 133 17.25 -11.20 -6.23
C HIS A 133 18.21 -10.06 -5.86
N SER A 134 18.09 -8.91 -6.50
CA SER A 134 18.86 -7.72 -6.12
C SER A 134 18.54 -7.28 -4.69
N TYR A 135 17.26 -7.28 -4.28
CA TYR A 135 16.88 -7.00 -2.92
C TYR A 135 17.53 -7.96 -1.93
N GLN A 136 17.40 -9.28 -2.18
CA GLN A 136 17.94 -10.34 -1.33
C GLN A 136 19.47 -10.29 -1.22
N SER A 137 20.17 -9.81 -2.25
CA SER A 137 21.64 -9.67 -2.22
C SER A 137 22.11 -8.61 -1.21
N VAL A 138 21.28 -7.61 -0.90
CA VAL A 138 21.59 -6.53 0.05
C VAL A 138 21.03 -6.83 1.44
N PHE A 139 19.78 -7.31 1.49
CA PHE A 139 19.05 -7.63 2.72
C PHE A 139 18.46 -9.05 2.66
N PRO A 140 19.27 -10.10 2.93
CA PRO A 140 18.80 -11.48 2.89
C PRO A 140 17.64 -11.73 3.86
N GLY A 141 16.62 -12.48 3.41
CA GLY A 141 15.46 -12.84 4.23
C GLY A 141 14.45 -11.70 4.48
N ARG A 142 14.66 -10.52 3.86
CA ARG A 142 13.70 -9.39 3.86
C ARG A 142 12.81 -9.45 2.59
N ALA A 143 12.06 -8.41 2.33
CA ALA A 143 11.03 -8.35 1.27
C ALA A 143 9.93 -9.40 1.43
N ARG A 144 9.54 -9.70 2.67
CA ARG A 144 8.41 -10.58 2.96
C ARG A 144 7.07 -9.91 2.72
N SER A 145 7.03 -8.60 2.81
CA SER A 145 5.85 -7.78 2.56
C SER A 145 6.08 -6.94 1.31
N VAL A 146 5.06 -6.85 0.47
CA VAL A 146 5.10 -6.10 -0.77
C VAL A 146 3.87 -5.20 -0.88
N ARG A 147 4.05 -4.06 -1.54
CA ARG A 147 2.99 -3.26 -2.11
C ARG A 147 3.41 -2.87 -3.52
N MET A 148 2.61 -3.30 -4.50
CA MET A 148 2.91 -3.03 -5.91
C MET A 148 2.67 -1.57 -6.25
N GLY A 149 3.56 -1.02 -7.03
CA GLY A 149 3.39 0.32 -7.57
C GLY A 149 2.09 0.46 -8.36
N TRP A 150 1.38 1.56 -8.14
CA TRP A 150 0.07 1.82 -8.73
C TRP A 150 -0.99 0.77 -8.35
N ASP A 151 -0.79 0.03 -7.28
CA ASP A 151 -1.69 -1.03 -6.84
C ASP A 151 -1.95 -2.11 -7.92
N TYR A 152 -1.00 -2.27 -8.87
CA TYR A 152 -1.18 -3.10 -10.05
C TYR A 152 -0.86 -4.56 -9.79
N HIS A 153 -1.81 -5.41 -10.15
CA HIS A 153 -1.61 -6.86 -10.26
C HIS A 153 -2.30 -7.46 -11.48
N ASN A 154 -1.79 -8.62 -11.86
CA ASN A 154 -2.48 -9.64 -12.64
C ASN A 154 -2.18 -11.02 -12.04
N ASN A 155 -2.77 -12.08 -12.58
CA ASN A 155 -2.57 -13.44 -12.05
C ASN A 155 -1.11 -13.90 -12.12
N THR A 156 -0.35 -13.45 -13.12
CA THR A 156 1.06 -13.81 -13.27
C THR A 156 1.92 -13.16 -12.20
N THR A 157 1.72 -11.87 -11.94
CA THR A 157 2.50 -11.14 -10.94
C THR A 157 2.21 -11.66 -9.54
N MET A 158 0.94 -11.93 -9.21
CA MET A 158 0.57 -12.48 -7.91
C MET A 158 1.18 -13.88 -7.67
N ARG A 159 1.07 -14.79 -8.66
CA ARG A 159 1.74 -16.09 -8.60
C ARG A 159 3.26 -15.98 -8.50
N LYS A 160 3.84 -14.99 -9.18
CA LYS A 160 5.30 -14.78 -9.12
C LYS A 160 5.76 -14.34 -7.73
N LEU A 161 5.05 -13.45 -7.07
CA LEU A 161 5.34 -13.05 -5.70
C LEU A 161 5.24 -14.24 -4.72
N ASP A 162 4.21 -15.07 -4.87
CA ASP A 162 4.06 -16.31 -4.10
C ASP A 162 5.25 -17.25 -4.29
N GLN A 163 5.69 -17.48 -5.53
CA GLN A 163 6.88 -18.28 -5.88
C GLN A 163 8.18 -17.74 -5.30
N LEU A 164 8.31 -16.42 -5.18
CA LEU A 164 9.46 -15.74 -4.58
C LEU A 164 9.44 -15.78 -3.04
N GLY A 165 8.39 -16.32 -2.44
CA GLY A 165 8.26 -16.44 -0.98
C GLY A 165 7.82 -15.16 -0.28
N VAL A 166 7.21 -14.21 -1.01
CA VAL A 166 6.55 -13.05 -0.39
C VAL A 166 5.36 -13.55 0.44
N SER A 167 5.26 -13.10 1.67
CA SER A 167 4.27 -13.59 2.63
C SER A 167 2.99 -12.77 2.65
N VAL A 168 3.11 -11.45 2.45
CA VAL A 168 2.01 -10.50 2.52
C VAL A 168 2.10 -9.51 1.37
N ASP A 169 1.00 -9.33 0.65
CA ASP A 169 0.78 -8.22 -0.27
C ASP A 169 -0.31 -7.30 0.30
N PHE A 170 -0.13 -6.00 0.20
CA PHE A 170 -1.16 -5.04 0.59
C PHE A 170 -1.37 -3.97 -0.48
N SER A 171 -1.60 -4.46 -1.70
CA SER A 171 -1.89 -3.65 -2.88
C SER A 171 -3.39 -3.50 -3.15
N ALA A 172 -4.24 -4.39 -2.63
CA ALA A 172 -5.65 -4.35 -2.94
C ALA A 172 -6.35 -3.08 -2.45
N LEU A 173 -7.13 -2.48 -3.33
CA LEU A 173 -8.05 -1.36 -3.06
C LEU A 173 -9.50 -1.79 -3.31
N PRO A 174 -10.14 -2.54 -2.39
CA PRO A 174 -11.46 -3.15 -2.62
C PRO A 174 -12.52 -2.17 -3.08
N GLY A 175 -13.20 -2.52 -4.17
CA GLY A 175 -14.24 -1.68 -4.79
C GLY A 175 -13.70 -0.70 -5.83
N LEU A 176 -12.38 -0.53 -5.95
CA LEU A 176 -11.77 0.40 -6.89
C LEU A 176 -11.19 -0.33 -8.11
N LYS A 177 -11.22 0.37 -9.24
CA LYS A 177 -10.66 -0.07 -10.52
C LYS A 177 -10.36 1.13 -11.38
N THR A 178 -9.23 1.10 -12.08
CA THR A 178 -8.91 2.03 -13.17
C THR A 178 -8.71 1.25 -14.47
N ARG A 179 -8.83 1.91 -15.60
CA ARG A 179 -8.55 1.35 -16.92
C ARG A 179 -7.48 2.18 -17.60
N ALA A 180 -6.71 1.56 -18.48
CA ALA A 180 -5.83 2.29 -19.38
C ALA A 180 -6.66 3.27 -20.20
N ALA A 181 -6.17 4.48 -20.38
CA ALA A 181 -6.69 5.37 -21.42
C ALA A 181 -6.43 4.70 -22.79
N ARG A 182 -7.32 4.93 -23.75
CA ARG A 182 -7.19 4.39 -25.12
C ARG A 182 -5.91 4.85 -25.85
N GLU A 183 -5.30 5.93 -25.40
CA GLU A 183 -4.06 6.43 -25.95
C GLU A 183 -2.85 5.91 -25.17
N LYS A 184 -1.96 5.18 -25.84
CA LYS A 184 -0.67 4.69 -25.32
C LYS A 184 0.27 5.80 -24.79
N THR A 185 -0.08 7.07 -25.01
CA THR A 185 0.75 8.23 -24.68
C THR A 185 0.50 8.83 -23.31
N ARG A 186 -0.52 8.35 -22.57
CA ARG A 186 -0.80 8.80 -21.21
C ARG A 186 -0.70 7.62 -20.26
N SER A 187 0.33 7.59 -19.42
CA SER A 187 0.48 6.63 -18.35
C SER A 187 -0.59 6.86 -17.28
N TYR A 188 -1.68 6.11 -17.35
CA TYR A 188 -2.64 6.05 -16.26
C TYR A 188 -2.35 4.84 -15.42
N ASN A 189 -2.53 4.98 -14.11
CA ASN A 189 -2.52 3.86 -13.19
C ASN A 189 -3.59 2.85 -13.59
N VAL A 190 -3.18 1.65 -13.98
CA VAL A 190 -4.12 0.57 -14.29
C VAL A 190 -4.07 -0.42 -13.16
N PHE A 191 -5.21 -0.65 -12.53
CA PHE A 191 -5.40 -1.70 -11.54
C PHE A 191 -6.86 -2.17 -11.51
N ASP A 192 -7.10 -3.35 -10.98
CA ASP A 192 -8.46 -3.90 -10.86
C ASP A 192 -8.66 -4.67 -9.55
N TRP A 193 -9.25 -4.00 -8.56
CA TRP A 193 -9.58 -4.56 -7.27
C TRP A 193 -11.09 -4.46 -6.95
N HIS A 194 -11.92 -4.22 -7.96
CA HIS A 194 -13.33 -3.89 -7.74
C HIS A 194 -14.14 -5.03 -7.11
N ILE A 195 -13.72 -6.30 -7.26
CA ILE A 195 -14.40 -7.46 -6.66
C ILE A 195 -13.72 -7.99 -5.39
N SER A 196 -12.55 -7.43 -5.02
CA SER A 196 -11.74 -7.97 -3.92
C SER A 196 -12.45 -7.87 -2.58
N PRO A 197 -12.27 -8.87 -1.69
CA PRO A 197 -12.70 -8.77 -0.30
C PRO A 197 -12.18 -7.53 0.38
N ARG A 198 -12.87 -7.05 1.41
CA ARG A 198 -12.35 -6.00 2.31
C ARG A 198 -11.58 -6.54 3.50
N ASP A 199 -11.81 -7.81 3.82
CA ASP A 199 -11.08 -8.55 4.84
C ASP A 199 -9.87 -9.23 4.20
N PRO A 200 -8.80 -9.52 4.98
CA PRO A 200 -7.65 -10.26 4.48
C PRO A 200 -8.06 -11.61 3.87
N TYR A 201 -7.36 -12.05 2.84
CA TYR A 201 -7.65 -13.31 2.17
C TYR A 201 -6.43 -13.89 1.49
N PHE A 202 -6.43 -15.21 1.27
CA PHE A 202 -5.47 -15.88 0.40
C PHE A 202 -6.01 -15.87 -1.03
N PRO A 203 -5.30 -15.24 -2.00
CA PRO A 203 -5.74 -15.17 -3.38
C PRO A 203 -5.86 -16.54 -4.04
N SER A 204 -6.84 -16.68 -4.95
CA SER A 204 -6.89 -17.84 -5.86
C SER A 204 -5.76 -17.76 -6.88
N GLY A 205 -5.16 -18.91 -7.20
CA GLY A 205 -4.23 -19.03 -8.31
C GLY A 205 -4.84 -18.68 -9.67
N GLU A 206 -6.18 -18.67 -9.79
CA GLU A 206 -6.90 -18.39 -11.04
C GLU A 206 -7.37 -16.93 -11.15
N ASP A 207 -7.65 -16.30 -10.03
CA ASP A 207 -8.06 -14.89 -9.98
C ASP A 207 -7.60 -14.25 -8.66
N TYR A 208 -6.52 -13.48 -8.73
CA TYR A 208 -5.87 -12.83 -7.59
C TYR A 208 -6.81 -11.93 -6.76
N ARG A 209 -7.93 -11.51 -7.34
CA ARG A 209 -8.88 -10.57 -6.71
C ARG A 209 -9.85 -11.23 -5.75
N ARG A 210 -9.76 -12.53 -5.52
CA ARG A 210 -10.70 -13.27 -4.67
C ARG A 210 -10.07 -14.50 -4.05
N SER A 211 -10.70 -15.00 -3.01
CA SER A 211 -10.38 -16.31 -2.44
C SER A 211 -10.72 -17.44 -3.44
N PRO A 212 -10.09 -18.61 -3.30
CA PRO A 212 -10.37 -19.79 -4.11
C PRO A 212 -11.86 -20.21 -4.04
N ARG A 213 -12.34 -20.80 -5.11
CA ARG A 213 -13.67 -21.44 -5.20
C ARG A 213 -13.48 -22.92 -5.53
N ASN A 214 -14.28 -23.74 -4.88
CA ASN A 214 -14.27 -25.21 -5.12
C ASN A 214 -12.85 -25.83 -5.09
N SER A 215 -12.39 -26.36 -6.22
CA SER A 215 -11.09 -27.03 -6.38
C SER A 215 -9.92 -26.10 -6.71
N GLU A 216 -10.14 -24.81 -6.76
CA GLU A 216 -9.03 -23.85 -7.03
C GLU A 216 -8.02 -23.87 -5.87
N LYS A 217 -6.75 -23.73 -6.21
CA LYS A 217 -5.66 -23.65 -5.21
C LYS A 217 -5.52 -22.21 -4.68
N ALA A 218 -5.44 -22.09 -3.35
CA ALA A 218 -5.00 -20.84 -2.73
C ALA A 218 -3.49 -20.63 -2.95
N LEU A 219 -3.09 -19.40 -3.15
CA LEU A 219 -1.69 -19.01 -3.04
C LEU A 219 -1.29 -18.92 -1.56
N GLY A 220 0.01 -19.02 -1.28
CA GLY A 220 0.54 -18.90 0.08
C GLY A 220 0.72 -17.47 0.56
N ILE A 221 0.62 -16.48 -0.33
CA ILE A 221 0.68 -15.05 -0.02
C ILE A 221 -0.66 -14.59 0.55
N LEU A 222 -0.64 -13.83 1.67
CA LEU A 222 -1.83 -13.16 2.19
C LEU A 222 -2.00 -11.82 1.49
N GLU A 223 -3.16 -11.59 0.85
CA GLU A 223 -3.58 -10.25 0.48
C GLU A 223 -4.19 -9.57 1.70
N LEU A 224 -3.60 -8.45 2.12
CA LEU A 224 -4.04 -7.60 3.21
C LEU A 224 -4.58 -6.28 2.62
N PRO A 225 -5.87 -6.18 2.32
CA PRO A 225 -6.40 -5.04 1.57
C PRO A 225 -6.22 -3.72 2.33
N ILE A 226 -5.80 -2.68 1.61
CA ILE A 226 -5.88 -1.30 2.09
C ILE A 226 -7.35 -1.00 2.41
N TYR A 227 -7.58 -0.45 3.59
CA TYR A 227 -8.93 -0.17 4.03
C TYR A 227 -9.65 0.80 3.09
N THR A 228 -10.79 0.37 2.57
CA THR A 228 -11.70 1.19 1.78
C THR A 228 -13.04 1.33 2.51
N SER A 229 -13.39 2.57 2.89
CA SER A 229 -14.66 2.86 3.55
C SER A 229 -15.84 2.57 2.61
N PRO A 230 -16.87 1.84 3.05
CA PRO A 230 -18.06 1.56 2.26
C PRO A 230 -19.07 2.72 2.25
N SER A 231 -18.64 3.93 2.57
CA SER A 231 -19.52 5.12 2.62
C SER A 231 -20.14 5.42 1.25
N PRO A 232 -21.48 5.37 1.09
CA PRO A 232 -22.14 5.64 -0.19
C PRO A 232 -21.85 7.05 -0.71
N ILE A 233 -21.90 8.04 0.15
CA ILE A 233 -21.69 9.46 -0.20
C ILE A 233 -20.26 9.67 -0.72
N TRP A 234 -19.27 9.22 0.05
CA TRP A 234 -17.87 9.38 -0.32
C TRP A 234 -17.45 8.49 -1.47
N GLY A 235 -18.04 7.30 -1.57
CA GLY A 235 -17.89 6.44 -2.74
C GLY A 235 -18.40 7.12 -4.01
N LEU A 236 -19.55 7.80 -3.94
CA LEU A 236 -20.12 8.54 -5.07
C LEU A 236 -19.23 9.72 -5.48
N ILE A 237 -18.75 10.50 -4.51
CA ILE A 237 -17.80 11.60 -4.75
C ILE A 237 -16.54 11.08 -5.43
N SER A 238 -15.95 10.00 -4.92
CA SER A 238 -14.80 9.33 -5.54
C SER A 238 -15.10 8.85 -6.95
N GLY A 239 -16.25 8.20 -7.16
CA GLY A 239 -16.70 7.75 -8.48
C GLY A 239 -16.86 8.89 -9.49
N LEU A 240 -17.43 10.01 -9.07
CA LEU A 240 -17.57 11.23 -9.91
C LEU A 240 -16.19 11.83 -10.25
N GLN A 241 -15.28 11.91 -9.29
CA GLN A 241 -13.93 12.41 -9.52
C GLN A 241 -13.18 11.52 -10.52
N MET A 242 -13.26 10.20 -10.36
CA MET A 242 -12.66 9.24 -11.29
C MET A 242 -13.30 9.31 -12.68
N THR A 243 -14.62 9.43 -12.77
CA THR A 243 -15.32 9.62 -14.06
C THR A 243 -14.81 10.87 -14.78
N ARG A 244 -14.69 11.99 -14.07
CA ARG A 244 -14.15 13.24 -14.65
C ARG A 244 -12.70 13.10 -15.10
N LYS A 245 -11.86 12.46 -14.27
CA LYS A 245 -10.43 12.28 -14.56
C LYS A 245 -10.17 11.33 -15.72
N MET A 246 -10.95 10.24 -15.81
CA MET A 246 -10.71 9.13 -16.75
C MET A 246 -11.64 9.15 -17.97
N GLY A 247 -12.67 10.00 -17.97
CA GLY A 247 -13.68 10.05 -19.05
C GLY A 247 -14.56 8.78 -19.14
N ASP A 248 -14.59 7.92 -18.10
CA ASP A 248 -15.31 6.66 -18.08
C ASP A 248 -16.44 6.67 -17.04
N PRO A 249 -17.73 6.77 -17.46
CA PRO A 249 -18.87 6.82 -16.54
C PRO A 249 -19.07 5.51 -15.76
N SER A 250 -18.43 4.42 -16.15
CA SER A 250 -18.51 3.15 -15.42
C SER A 250 -17.98 3.25 -13.97
N HIS A 251 -17.15 4.24 -13.67
CA HIS A 251 -16.70 4.52 -12.31
C HIS A 251 -17.86 4.93 -11.39
N LEU A 252 -18.77 5.74 -11.88
CA LEU A 252 -19.96 6.14 -11.15
C LEU A 252 -20.90 4.96 -10.87
N PHE A 253 -21.17 4.13 -11.87
CA PHE A 253 -22.00 2.93 -11.70
C PHE A 253 -21.41 1.94 -10.70
N ARG A 254 -20.09 1.76 -10.72
CA ARG A 254 -19.38 0.93 -9.71
C ARG A 254 -19.50 1.52 -8.32
N ALA A 255 -19.33 2.83 -8.18
CA ALA A 255 -19.44 3.52 -6.91
C ALA A 255 -20.84 3.42 -6.27
N ILE A 256 -21.89 3.35 -7.08
CA ILE A 256 -23.27 3.12 -6.62
C ILE A 256 -23.44 1.67 -6.12
N ARG A 257 -22.93 0.69 -6.86
CA ARG A 257 -23.10 -0.73 -6.53
C ARG A 257 -22.18 -1.20 -5.39
N ARG A 258 -20.99 -0.68 -5.35
CA ARG A 258 -19.96 -1.05 -4.38
C ARG A 258 -19.17 0.19 -3.97
N PRO A 259 -19.74 1.03 -3.09
CA PRO A 259 -19.08 2.25 -2.66
C PRO A 259 -17.72 1.96 -2.06
N ALA A 260 -16.71 2.70 -2.48
CA ALA A 260 -15.35 2.58 -1.96
C ALA A 260 -14.70 3.96 -1.91
N TYR A 261 -14.17 4.30 -0.76
CA TYR A 261 -13.42 5.52 -0.53
C TYR A 261 -12.19 5.20 0.30
N THR A 262 -11.04 5.67 -0.13
CA THR A 262 -9.79 5.57 0.63
C THR A 262 -9.02 6.88 0.54
N ILE A 263 -8.19 7.10 1.53
CA ILE A 263 -7.22 8.19 1.58
C ILE A 263 -6.04 7.75 2.45
N ASN A 264 -4.84 8.21 2.12
CA ASN A 264 -3.64 7.95 2.89
C ASN A 264 -3.80 8.45 4.33
N ILE A 265 -3.17 7.79 5.27
CA ILE A 265 -3.24 8.17 6.70
C ILE A 265 -2.68 9.59 6.97
N THR A 266 -1.82 10.09 6.08
CA THR A 266 -1.31 11.47 6.08
C THR A 266 -2.29 12.51 5.54
N GLY A 267 -3.45 12.07 5.02
CA GLY A 267 -4.48 12.95 4.47
C GLY A 267 -5.15 13.83 5.53
N ARG A 268 -5.72 14.97 5.12
CA ARG A 268 -6.44 15.89 6.04
C ARG A 268 -7.46 15.13 6.90
N PRO A 269 -7.57 15.41 8.20
CA PRO A 269 -8.52 14.72 9.09
C PRO A 269 -9.97 14.76 8.62
N SER A 270 -10.41 15.85 7.99
CA SER A 270 -11.76 15.97 7.42
C SER A 270 -12.01 14.96 6.28
N LEU A 271 -10.97 14.63 5.49
CA LEU A 271 -11.03 13.61 4.45
C LEU A 271 -10.84 12.20 5.03
N PHE A 272 -10.20 12.05 6.19
CA PHE A 272 -10.04 10.77 6.88
C PHE A 272 -11.26 10.38 7.72
N ALA A 273 -12.11 11.32 8.08
CA ALA A 273 -13.32 11.07 8.87
C ALA A 273 -14.26 9.98 8.31
N PRO A 274 -14.45 9.83 6.98
CA PRO A 274 -15.21 8.70 6.40
C PRO A 274 -14.59 7.33 6.65
N VAL A 275 -13.26 7.27 6.77
CA VAL A 275 -12.50 6.04 7.13
C VAL A 275 -12.84 5.66 8.57
N ILE A 276 -12.73 6.61 9.51
CA ILE A 276 -13.08 6.42 10.92
C ILE A 276 -14.55 5.98 11.08
N SER A 277 -15.47 6.63 10.37
CA SER A 277 -16.90 6.27 10.40
C SER A 277 -17.17 4.86 9.88
N GLY A 278 -16.50 4.47 8.79
CA GLY A 278 -16.61 3.12 8.23
C GLY A 278 -16.04 2.06 9.17
N LEU A 279 -14.90 2.31 9.82
CA LEU A 279 -14.30 1.42 10.82
C LEU A 279 -15.20 1.25 12.04
N ARG A 280 -15.87 2.31 12.53
CA ARG A 280 -16.81 2.20 13.65
C ARG A 280 -17.90 1.18 13.38
N ASN A 281 -18.46 1.17 12.17
CA ASN A 281 -19.46 0.19 11.75
C ASN A 281 -18.90 -1.23 11.63
N LEU A 282 -17.63 -1.37 11.26
CA LEU A 282 -16.96 -2.66 11.15
C LEU A 282 -16.65 -3.24 12.53
N ILE A 283 -16.14 -2.43 13.47
CA ILE A 283 -15.84 -2.79 14.85
C ILE A 283 -17.06 -3.38 15.57
N SER A 284 -18.26 -2.89 15.27
CA SER A 284 -19.48 -3.41 15.89
C SER A 284 -19.83 -4.85 15.45
N LYS A 285 -19.24 -5.35 14.33
CA LYS A 285 -19.65 -6.59 13.66
C LYS A 285 -18.62 -7.71 13.72
N GLN A 286 -17.33 -7.39 13.86
CA GLN A 286 -16.24 -8.37 13.75
C GLN A 286 -15.50 -8.58 15.08
N ARG A 287 -14.76 -9.70 15.19
CA ARG A 287 -13.94 -10.02 16.36
C ARG A 287 -12.59 -9.29 16.32
N ASP A 288 -11.76 -9.65 15.35
CA ASP A 288 -10.47 -9.01 15.11
C ASP A 288 -10.52 -8.32 13.74
N ILE A 289 -9.92 -7.14 13.64
CA ILE A 289 -9.98 -6.30 12.44
C ILE A 289 -8.59 -5.95 12.03
N PHE A 290 -8.28 -6.12 10.75
CA PHE A 290 -7.05 -5.64 10.15
C PHE A 290 -7.33 -4.34 9.41
N PHE A 291 -6.66 -3.28 9.82
CA PHE A 291 -6.72 -1.98 9.17
C PHE A 291 -5.35 -1.71 8.53
N ALA A 292 -5.27 -1.91 7.22
CA ALA A 292 -4.09 -1.54 6.45
C ALA A 292 -4.26 -0.18 5.81
N THR A 293 -3.22 0.64 5.86
CA THR A 293 -3.14 1.96 5.27
C THR A 293 -1.71 2.25 4.83
N TYR A 294 -1.53 3.32 4.07
CA TYR A 294 -0.19 3.69 3.60
C TYR A 294 -0.02 5.21 3.50
N PHE A 295 1.19 5.61 3.22
CA PHE A 295 1.57 6.97 2.84
C PHE A 295 2.86 6.91 1.99
N HIS A 296 3.29 8.05 1.45
CA HIS A 296 4.56 8.14 0.74
C HIS A 296 5.56 9.01 1.52
N ALA A 297 6.82 8.72 1.39
CA ALA A 297 7.86 9.43 2.16
C ALA A 297 7.85 10.96 1.90
N ASP A 298 7.57 11.40 0.67
CA ASP A 298 7.48 12.83 0.31
C ASP A 298 6.28 13.56 0.94
N GLU A 299 5.27 12.83 1.42
CA GLU A 299 4.12 13.40 2.17
C GLU A 299 4.51 13.86 3.58
N LEU A 300 5.66 13.42 4.07
CA LEU A 300 6.20 13.80 5.37
C LEU A 300 6.90 15.17 5.35
N LEU A 301 7.18 15.69 4.17
CA LEU A 301 7.74 17.02 3.99
C LEU A 301 6.66 18.11 4.14
N ASP A 302 7.07 19.27 4.63
CA ASP A 302 6.18 20.44 4.75
C ASP A 302 5.97 21.09 3.38
N ASN A 303 4.95 20.65 2.66
CA ASN A 303 4.59 21.15 1.35
C ASN A 303 3.38 22.08 1.45
N LYS A 304 3.58 23.38 1.17
CA LYS A 304 2.47 24.37 1.13
C LYS A 304 1.37 23.91 0.18
N GLY A 305 0.13 23.90 0.66
CA GLY A 305 -1.05 23.53 -0.14
C GLY A 305 -1.30 22.02 -0.26
N SER A 306 -0.41 21.15 0.21
CA SER A 306 -0.67 19.71 0.26
C SER A 306 -1.83 19.40 1.21
N ILE A 307 -2.63 18.39 0.82
CA ILE A 307 -3.62 17.79 1.71
C ILE A 307 -2.99 16.71 2.62
N TYR A 308 -1.74 16.34 2.37
CA TYR A 308 -0.98 15.33 3.09
C TYR A 308 0.10 15.97 3.95
N SER A 309 0.28 15.48 5.17
CA SER A 309 1.36 15.90 6.06
C SER A 309 1.60 14.92 7.21
N ARG A 310 2.78 14.99 7.86
CA ARG A 310 3.08 14.21 9.07
C ARG A 310 2.19 14.60 10.27
N GLN A 311 1.74 15.86 10.37
CA GLN A 311 0.80 16.30 11.41
C GLN A 311 -0.59 15.65 11.23
N ASN A 312 -1.04 15.51 9.99
CA ASN A 312 -2.27 14.78 9.69
C ASN A 312 -2.14 13.30 10.06
N PHE A 313 -0.98 12.66 9.80
CA PHE A 313 -0.71 11.30 10.26
C PHE A 313 -0.96 11.17 11.75
N LEU A 314 -0.36 12.06 12.56
CA LEU A 314 -0.53 12.06 14.00
C LEU A 314 -2.01 12.20 14.40
N ALA A 315 -2.71 13.18 13.85
CA ALA A 315 -4.12 13.43 14.15
C ALA A 315 -5.01 12.23 13.77
N ASN A 316 -4.77 11.61 12.61
CA ASN A 316 -5.54 10.46 12.14
C ASN A 316 -5.24 9.20 12.97
N THR A 317 -3.99 8.97 13.34
CA THR A 317 -3.59 7.85 14.20
C THR A 317 -4.21 7.98 15.58
N LEU A 318 -4.17 9.16 16.22
CA LEU A 318 -4.84 9.42 17.48
C LEU A 318 -6.37 9.23 17.37
N SER A 319 -6.96 9.55 16.23
CA SER A 319 -8.40 9.32 15.99
C SER A 319 -8.72 7.83 15.91
N LEU A 320 -7.84 6.99 15.34
CA LEU A 320 -7.98 5.52 15.33
C LEU A 320 -7.91 4.96 16.76
N LEU A 321 -6.89 5.35 17.53
CA LEU A 321 -6.73 4.90 18.92
C LEU A 321 -7.92 5.31 19.80
N LYS A 322 -8.38 6.56 19.66
CA LYS A 322 -9.58 7.05 20.35
C LYS A 322 -10.84 6.26 19.96
N LEU A 323 -11.00 5.90 18.69
CA LEU A 323 -12.10 5.05 18.24
C LEU A 323 -12.07 3.68 18.94
N CYS A 324 -10.91 3.03 19.03
CA CYS A 324 -10.74 1.75 19.73
C CYS A 324 -11.11 1.87 21.20
N GLN A 325 -10.57 2.88 21.89
CA GLN A 325 -10.89 3.16 23.31
C GLN A 325 -12.39 3.36 23.52
N GLN A 326 -13.04 4.19 22.69
CA GLN A 326 -14.49 4.44 22.77
C GLN A 326 -15.34 3.19 22.49
N SER A 327 -14.80 2.25 21.71
CA SER A 327 -15.47 1.00 21.33
C SER A 327 -15.17 -0.16 22.26
N GLY A 328 -14.32 0.03 23.26
CA GLY A 328 -13.92 -1.02 24.22
C GLY A 328 -13.16 -2.18 23.56
N ILE A 329 -12.33 -1.89 22.54
CA ILE A 329 -11.48 -2.88 21.88
C ILE A 329 -10.01 -2.46 21.97
N GLY A 330 -9.11 -3.45 21.88
CA GLY A 330 -7.67 -3.18 21.83
C GLY A 330 -7.24 -2.58 20.50
N ALA A 331 -6.13 -1.80 20.51
CA ALA A 331 -5.44 -1.31 19.34
C ALA A 331 -3.98 -1.76 19.36
N ARG A 332 -3.46 -2.28 18.24
CA ARG A 332 -2.06 -2.74 18.14
C ARG A 332 -1.45 -2.33 16.81
N PHE A 333 -0.30 -1.67 16.88
CA PHE A 333 0.54 -1.48 15.71
C PHE A 333 1.34 -2.75 15.41
N ILE A 334 1.19 -3.27 14.21
CA ILE A 334 1.89 -4.47 13.76
C ILE A 334 2.61 -4.23 12.43
N LYS A 335 3.67 -4.98 12.17
CA LYS A 335 4.32 -5.03 10.87
C LYS A 335 3.45 -5.82 9.88
N ALA A 336 3.57 -5.52 8.59
CA ALA A 336 2.79 -6.23 7.58
C ALA A 336 3.07 -7.75 7.60
N SER A 337 4.32 -8.18 7.79
CA SER A 337 4.67 -9.60 7.87
C SER A 337 4.04 -10.34 9.06
N GLU A 338 3.69 -9.64 10.15
CA GLU A 338 3.02 -10.22 11.31
C GLU A 338 1.53 -10.51 11.03
N ALA A 339 0.93 -9.78 10.08
CA ALA A 339 -0.50 -9.89 9.78
C ALA A 339 -0.92 -11.30 9.34
N LYS A 340 -0.07 -12.01 8.56
CA LYS A 340 -0.38 -13.36 8.10
C LYS A 340 -0.55 -14.34 9.25
N THR A 341 0.42 -14.38 10.16
CA THR A 341 0.37 -15.29 11.33
C THR A 341 -0.82 -14.98 12.24
N LEU A 342 -1.10 -13.70 12.47
CA LEU A 342 -2.26 -13.28 13.27
C LEU A 342 -3.57 -13.65 12.59
N PHE A 343 -3.69 -13.47 11.27
CA PHE A 343 -4.88 -13.85 10.51
C PHE A 343 -5.13 -15.38 10.53
N GLU A 344 -4.09 -16.18 10.31
CA GLU A 344 -4.17 -17.63 10.38
C GLU A 344 -4.60 -18.11 11.77
N THR A 345 -4.01 -17.54 12.84
CA THR A 345 -4.37 -17.89 14.23
C THR A 345 -5.80 -17.49 14.58
N SER A 346 -6.26 -16.31 14.12
CA SER A 346 -7.63 -15.83 14.39
C SER A 346 -8.71 -16.66 13.70
N ASN A 347 -8.39 -17.30 12.57
CA ASN A 347 -9.32 -18.13 11.80
C ASN A 347 -9.28 -19.63 12.17
N SER A 348 -8.32 -20.05 13.01
CA SER A 348 -8.19 -21.45 13.46
C SER A 348 -9.06 -21.77 14.67
N HIS A 349 -9.87 -20.82 15.14
CA HIS A 349 -10.78 -20.91 16.29
C HIS A 349 -12.22 -20.53 15.91
#